data_d25c701dc9d9cf5189c0805020f0dd10
#
_entry.id   d25c701dc9d9cf5189c0805020f0dd10
#
_cell.length_a   1.000
_cell.length_b   1.000
_cell.length_c   1.000
_cell.angle_alpha   90.00
_cell.angle_beta   90.00
_cell.angle_gamma   90.00
#
_symmetry.space_group_name_H-M   'P 1'
#
loop_
_entity.id
_entity.type
_entity.pdbx_description
1 polymer ?
#
loop_
_entity_poly.entity_id
_entity_poly.type
_entity_poly.pdbx_seq_one_letter_code
_entity_poly.pdbx_strand_id
1 'polypeptide(L)'
;LRQGVAMVQQDPVVLADTFLANVTLGRDISEERVWQALETVQLAELARSMSDGIYTPLGEQGNNLSVGQKQLLALARVLVETPQILILDEATASIDSGTEQAIQHALAAVREHTTLVVIAHRLSTIVDADTILVLHRGQAVEQGTHQQLLAAQGRYWQMYQLQLAGEELAASVREEESLSA
;
A
#
# COMPACT_ATOMS: atom_id res chain seq x y z
N LEU A 1 11.78 19.97 -8.13
CA LEU A 1 10.62 19.09 -8.46
C LEU A 1 10.66 17.71 -7.78
N ARG A 2 11.83 17.18 -7.38
CA ARG A 2 11.93 15.83 -6.77
C ARG A 2 11.67 15.77 -5.25
N GLN A 3 11.66 16.88 -4.52
CA GLN A 3 11.51 16.90 -3.07
C GLN A 3 10.06 16.81 -2.57
N GLY A 4 9.07 16.94 -3.45
CA GLY A 4 7.65 16.91 -3.08
C GLY A 4 6.88 15.69 -3.58
N VAL A 5 7.50 14.79 -4.38
CA VAL A 5 6.85 13.62 -4.97
C VAL A 5 7.59 12.35 -4.57
N ALA A 6 6.89 11.41 -3.99
CA ALA A 6 7.40 10.09 -3.67
C ALA A 6 6.58 9.02 -4.38
N MET A 7 7.19 7.86 -4.63
CA MET A 7 6.54 6.72 -5.27
C MET A 7 6.88 5.43 -4.51
N VAL A 8 5.87 4.64 -4.24
CA VAL A 8 6.00 3.26 -3.77
C VAL A 8 5.65 2.32 -4.92
N GLN A 9 6.62 1.50 -5.29
CA GLN A 9 6.47 0.52 -6.37
C GLN A 9 5.90 -0.79 -5.84
N GLN A 10 5.34 -1.59 -6.74
CA GLN A 10 4.78 -2.91 -6.48
C GLN A 10 5.77 -3.86 -5.77
N ASP A 11 7.01 -3.91 -6.24
CA ASP A 11 8.08 -4.74 -5.68
C ASP A 11 9.18 -3.83 -5.10
N PRO A 12 9.06 -3.40 -3.84
CA PRO A 12 10.02 -2.51 -3.24
C PRO A 12 11.34 -3.23 -2.95
N VAL A 13 12.44 -2.61 -3.37
CA VAL A 13 13.78 -3.11 -3.07
C VAL A 13 14.07 -2.94 -1.58
N VAL A 14 14.50 -4.02 -0.93
CA VAL A 14 15.01 -4.02 0.43
C VAL A 14 16.52 -4.20 0.38
N LEU A 15 17.24 -3.27 1.02
CA LEU A 15 18.70 -3.30 1.08
C LEU A 15 19.15 -4.37 2.10
N ALA A 16 20.25 -5.06 1.82
CA ALA A 16 20.93 -5.94 2.79
C ALA A 16 21.62 -5.09 3.87
N ASP A 17 20.86 -4.35 4.64
CA ASP A 17 21.28 -3.41 5.66
C ASP A 17 20.24 -3.37 6.80
N THR A 18 20.42 -2.56 7.81
CA THR A 18 19.52 -2.46 8.97
C THR A 18 18.14 -1.92 8.60
N PHE A 19 17.15 -2.09 9.48
CA PHE A 19 15.86 -1.40 9.36
C PHE A 19 16.06 0.10 9.23
N LEU A 20 16.87 0.69 10.10
CA LEU A 20 17.20 2.12 10.09
C LEU A 20 17.72 2.56 8.71
N ALA A 21 18.73 1.87 8.18
CA ALA A 21 19.29 2.17 6.88
C ALA A 21 18.27 2.02 5.74
N ASN A 22 17.41 1.01 5.83
CA ASN A 22 16.34 0.78 4.88
C ASN A 22 15.27 1.89 4.89
N VAL A 23 14.94 2.45 6.05
CA VAL A 23 13.96 3.56 6.16
C VAL A 23 14.60 4.89 5.74
N THR A 24 15.81 5.17 6.21
CA THR A 24 16.46 6.46 5.97
C THR A 24 17.09 6.56 4.59
N LEU A 25 17.54 5.46 4.00
CA LEU A 25 18.29 5.42 2.72
C LEU A 25 19.50 6.38 2.71
N GLY A 26 20.22 6.44 3.83
CA GLY A 26 21.39 7.29 4.01
C GLY A 26 21.10 8.78 4.23
N ARG A 27 19.83 9.15 4.44
CA ARG A 27 19.43 10.53 4.78
C ARG A 27 19.59 10.78 6.27
N ASP A 28 19.86 12.03 6.65
CA ASP A 28 19.94 12.47 8.04
C ASP A 28 18.52 12.62 8.64
N ILE A 29 17.98 11.50 9.14
CA ILE A 29 16.64 11.41 9.73
C ILE A 29 16.81 10.90 11.17
N SER A 30 16.19 11.58 12.14
CA SER A 30 16.26 11.17 13.52
C SER A 30 15.59 9.81 13.74
N GLU A 31 16.13 9.01 14.68
CA GLU A 31 15.55 7.72 15.05
C GLU A 31 14.10 7.84 15.52
N GLU A 32 13.75 8.93 16.20
CA GLU A 32 12.39 9.22 16.63
C GLU A 32 11.43 9.26 15.44
N ARG A 33 11.79 9.93 14.35
CA ARG A 33 10.99 9.96 13.13
C ARG A 33 10.91 8.59 12.44
N VAL A 34 12.00 7.81 12.50
CA VAL A 34 11.98 6.42 12.00
C VAL A 34 10.98 5.58 12.79
N TRP A 35 11.01 5.66 14.13
CA TRP A 35 10.05 4.94 14.98
C TRP A 35 8.61 5.39 14.72
N GLN A 36 8.34 6.68 14.61
CA GLN A 36 7.02 7.20 14.27
C GLN A 36 6.51 6.65 12.92
N ALA A 37 7.38 6.62 11.90
CA ALA A 37 7.02 6.03 10.61
C ALA A 37 6.73 4.53 10.72
N LEU A 38 7.56 3.77 11.46
CA LEU A 38 7.33 2.34 11.70
C LEU A 38 6.05 2.08 12.49
N GLU A 39 5.69 2.94 13.45
CA GLU A 39 4.42 2.85 14.17
C GLU A 39 3.23 3.09 13.25
N THR A 40 3.30 4.11 12.39
CA THR A 40 2.23 4.42 11.43
C THR A 40 1.98 3.26 10.46
N VAL A 41 3.02 2.58 10.01
CA VAL A 41 2.89 1.41 9.12
C VAL A 41 2.77 0.08 9.87
N GLN A 42 2.65 0.08 11.20
CA GLN A 42 2.50 -1.10 12.05
C GLN A 42 3.68 -2.11 11.96
N LEU A 43 4.88 -1.62 11.68
CA LEU A 43 6.12 -2.42 11.71
C LEU A 43 6.93 -2.23 13.00
N ALA A 44 6.54 -1.32 13.88
CA ALA A 44 7.30 -1.03 15.11
C ALA A 44 7.42 -2.25 16.03
N GLU A 45 6.35 -3.01 16.23
CA GLU A 45 6.39 -4.21 17.07
C GLU A 45 7.31 -5.28 16.48
N LEU A 46 7.30 -5.48 15.16
CA LEU A 46 8.23 -6.37 14.48
C LEU A 46 9.69 -5.93 14.74
N ALA A 47 9.99 -4.64 14.54
CA ALA A 47 11.33 -4.11 14.77
C ALA A 47 11.75 -4.27 16.25
N ARG A 48 10.85 -4.01 17.23
CA ARG A 48 11.13 -4.18 18.66
C ARG A 48 11.35 -5.66 19.06
N SER A 49 10.72 -6.59 18.36
CA SER A 49 10.87 -8.03 18.62
C SER A 49 12.21 -8.61 18.13
N MET A 50 12.92 -7.90 17.29
CA MET A 50 14.22 -8.32 16.77
C MET A 50 15.34 -8.01 17.79
N SER A 51 16.45 -8.76 17.73
CA SER A 51 17.55 -8.69 18.69
C SER A 51 18.13 -7.29 18.89
N ASP A 52 18.24 -6.53 17.82
CA ASP A 52 18.87 -5.20 17.81
C ASP A 52 17.88 -4.09 17.39
N GLY A 53 16.56 -4.34 17.46
CA GLY A 53 15.54 -3.37 17.13
C GLY A 53 15.70 -2.84 15.69
N ILE A 54 15.70 -1.51 15.51
CA ILE A 54 15.91 -0.87 14.19
C ILE A 54 17.31 -1.06 13.62
N TYR A 55 18.27 -1.52 14.41
CA TYR A 55 19.63 -1.83 13.96
C TYR A 55 19.78 -3.28 13.49
N THR A 56 18.74 -4.10 13.57
CA THR A 56 18.77 -5.47 13.07
C THR A 56 18.94 -5.46 11.55
N PRO A 57 19.94 -6.21 11.02
CA PRO A 57 20.11 -6.35 9.58
C PRO A 57 18.92 -7.09 8.94
N LEU A 58 18.37 -6.52 7.90
CA LEU A 58 17.44 -7.20 7.00
C LEU A 58 18.28 -8.00 5.99
N GLY A 59 18.09 -9.31 5.93
CA GLY A 59 18.89 -10.17 5.06
C GLY A 59 18.83 -9.76 3.58
N GLU A 60 19.58 -10.47 2.73
CA GLU A 60 19.60 -10.19 1.29
C GLU A 60 18.16 -10.11 0.75
N GLN A 61 17.83 -9.01 0.09
CA GLN A 61 16.49 -8.69 -0.42
C GLN A 61 15.39 -8.72 0.66
N GLY A 62 15.74 -8.56 1.95
CA GLY A 62 14.77 -8.62 3.05
C GLY A 62 14.09 -9.98 3.16
N ASN A 63 14.84 -11.08 3.02
CA ASN A 63 14.31 -12.45 3.09
C ASN A 63 13.69 -12.81 4.45
N ASN A 64 13.95 -12.02 5.49
CA ASN A 64 13.33 -12.11 6.81
C ASN A 64 12.03 -11.28 6.94
N LEU A 65 11.57 -10.65 5.85
CA LEU A 65 10.29 -9.93 5.78
C LEU A 65 9.34 -10.60 4.80
N SER A 66 8.05 -10.63 5.14
CA SER A 66 7.00 -11.02 4.19
C SER A 66 6.88 -9.99 3.06
N VAL A 67 6.19 -10.35 1.96
CA VAL A 67 5.93 -9.44 0.84
C VAL A 67 5.21 -8.18 1.32
N GLY A 68 4.20 -8.34 2.18
CA GLY A 68 3.46 -7.21 2.74
C GLY A 68 4.31 -6.34 3.67
N GLN A 69 5.17 -6.94 4.50
CA GLN A 69 6.10 -6.19 5.36
C GLN A 69 7.10 -5.37 4.55
N LYS A 70 7.55 -5.86 3.38
CA LYS A 70 8.38 -5.09 2.45
C LYS A 70 7.65 -3.87 1.90
N GLN A 71 6.36 -4.00 1.60
CA GLN A 71 5.54 -2.87 1.15
C GLN A 71 5.32 -1.85 2.27
N LEU A 72 5.05 -2.30 3.49
CA LEU A 72 4.97 -1.42 4.67
C LEU A 72 6.29 -0.68 4.92
N LEU A 73 7.42 -1.37 4.76
CA LEU A 73 8.75 -0.74 4.87
C LEU A 73 8.96 0.34 3.80
N ALA A 74 8.55 0.07 2.56
CA ALA A 74 8.61 1.06 1.49
C ALA A 74 7.73 2.29 1.77
N LEU A 75 6.57 2.07 2.38
CA LEU A 75 5.69 3.16 2.82
C LEU A 75 6.33 3.96 3.96
N ALA A 76 6.98 3.31 4.94
CA ALA A 76 7.73 3.98 6.00
C ALA A 76 8.83 4.90 5.46
N ARG A 77 9.55 4.49 4.40
CA ARG A 77 10.56 5.34 3.70
C ARG A 77 9.99 6.65 3.20
N VAL A 78 8.74 6.63 2.79
CA VAL A 78 8.06 7.82 2.27
C VAL A 78 7.57 8.69 3.40
N LEU A 79 7.03 8.09 4.46
CA LEU A 79 6.46 8.80 5.59
C LEU A 79 7.46 9.63 6.37
N VAL A 80 8.73 9.22 6.43
CA VAL A 80 9.78 10.00 7.10
C VAL A 80 10.04 11.36 6.43
N GLU A 81 9.64 11.56 5.16
CA GLU A 81 9.83 12.80 4.40
C GLU A 81 8.56 13.65 4.25
N THR A 82 7.39 13.12 4.57
CA THR A 82 6.09 13.81 4.39
C THR A 82 5.96 14.47 3.00
N PRO A 83 5.88 13.70 1.91
CA PRO A 83 5.81 14.26 0.56
C PRO A 83 4.48 14.98 0.32
N GLN A 84 4.46 15.94 -0.59
CA GLN A 84 3.22 16.59 -1.01
C GLN A 84 2.34 15.68 -1.89
N ILE A 85 2.98 14.80 -2.67
CA ILE A 85 2.32 13.84 -3.55
C ILE A 85 2.95 12.46 -3.32
N LEU A 86 2.12 11.48 -3.03
CA LEU A 86 2.50 10.08 -2.95
C LEU A 86 1.82 9.30 -4.09
N ILE A 87 2.62 8.64 -4.92
CA ILE A 87 2.14 7.72 -5.94
C ILE A 87 2.33 6.31 -5.41
N LEU A 88 1.24 5.56 -5.35
CA LEU A 88 1.23 4.16 -4.93
C LEU A 88 0.83 3.28 -6.11
N ASP A 89 1.74 2.42 -6.55
CA ASP A 89 1.44 1.37 -7.51
C ASP A 89 1.08 0.10 -6.74
N GLU A 90 -0.23 -0.16 -6.64
CA GLU A 90 -0.76 -1.23 -5.78
C GLU A 90 -0.81 -2.55 -6.55
N ALA A 91 0.05 -3.50 -6.18
CA ALA A 91 -0.10 -4.90 -6.56
C ALA A 91 -0.24 -5.79 -5.32
N THR A 92 -1.45 -5.89 -4.84
CA THR A 92 -1.77 -6.55 -3.57
C THR A 92 -2.24 -8.00 -3.72
N ALA A 93 -2.05 -8.63 -4.87
CA ALA A 93 -2.61 -9.96 -5.16
C ALA A 93 -2.13 -11.09 -4.23
N SER A 94 -1.12 -10.85 -3.38
CA SER A 94 -0.50 -11.88 -2.52
C SER A 94 -0.29 -11.43 -1.08
N ILE A 95 -1.04 -10.42 -0.60
CA ILE A 95 -0.89 -9.89 0.76
C ILE A 95 -1.98 -10.46 1.65
N ASP A 96 -1.59 -10.88 2.86
CA ASP A 96 -2.54 -11.32 3.88
C ASP A 96 -3.43 -10.15 4.36
N SER A 97 -4.60 -10.48 4.90
CA SER A 97 -5.60 -9.49 5.32
C SER A 97 -5.13 -8.56 6.44
N GLY A 98 -4.25 -9.02 7.33
CA GLY A 98 -3.69 -8.19 8.41
C GLY A 98 -2.77 -7.11 7.86
N THR A 99 -1.88 -7.49 6.94
CA THR A 99 -0.99 -6.54 6.27
C THR A 99 -1.76 -5.56 5.39
N GLU A 100 -2.83 -6.02 4.72
CA GLU A 100 -3.70 -5.13 3.94
C GLU A 100 -4.33 -4.04 4.83
N GLN A 101 -4.85 -4.42 6.00
CA GLN A 101 -5.40 -3.46 6.97
C GLN A 101 -4.33 -2.47 7.44
N ALA A 102 -3.10 -2.92 7.68
CA ALA A 102 -1.99 -2.04 8.06
C ALA A 102 -1.66 -1.03 6.95
N ILE A 103 -1.66 -1.44 5.69
CA ILE A 103 -1.48 -0.55 4.54
C ILE A 103 -2.62 0.48 4.47
N GLN A 104 -3.87 0.05 4.58
CA GLN A 104 -5.02 0.96 4.54
C GLN A 104 -4.98 1.97 5.71
N HIS A 105 -4.60 1.53 6.91
CA HIS A 105 -4.42 2.41 8.06
C HIS A 105 -3.33 3.46 7.81
N ALA A 106 -2.17 3.03 7.29
CA ALA A 106 -1.07 3.93 6.97
C ALA A 106 -1.46 4.94 5.88
N LEU A 107 -2.19 4.51 4.85
CA LEU A 107 -2.68 5.39 3.78
C LEU A 107 -3.70 6.41 4.31
N ALA A 108 -4.58 6.02 5.23
CA ALA A 108 -5.53 6.94 5.86
C ALA A 108 -4.80 8.07 6.61
N ALA A 109 -3.74 7.76 7.36
CA ALA A 109 -2.92 8.77 8.03
C ALA A 109 -2.19 9.71 7.05
N VAL A 110 -1.78 9.20 5.88
CA VAL A 110 -1.11 10.01 4.84
C VAL A 110 -2.07 10.97 4.14
N ARG A 111 -3.31 10.54 3.90
CA ARG A 111 -4.32 11.32 3.15
C ARG A 111 -4.63 12.69 3.76
N GLU A 112 -4.43 12.88 5.05
CA GLU A 112 -4.70 14.17 5.72
C GLU A 112 -3.77 15.30 5.26
N HIS A 113 -2.56 14.97 4.81
CA HIS A 113 -1.51 15.96 4.52
C HIS A 113 -0.82 15.79 3.16
N THR A 114 -1.20 14.75 2.40
CA THR A 114 -0.53 14.36 1.16
C THR A 114 -1.56 14.07 0.06
N THR A 115 -1.35 14.56 -1.14
CA THR A 115 -2.13 14.13 -2.30
C THR A 115 -1.75 12.71 -2.67
N LEU A 116 -2.70 11.78 -2.53
CA LEU A 116 -2.48 10.36 -2.80
C LEU A 116 -2.96 10.01 -4.21
N VAL A 117 -2.09 9.49 -5.05
CA VAL A 117 -2.42 8.94 -6.37
C VAL A 117 -2.21 7.44 -6.32
N VAL A 118 -3.29 6.66 -6.43
CA VAL A 118 -3.23 5.21 -6.32
C VAL A 118 -3.57 4.57 -7.66
N ILE A 119 -2.69 3.68 -8.13
CA ILE A 119 -3.00 2.75 -9.23
C ILE A 119 -3.55 1.50 -8.57
N ALA A 120 -4.89 1.43 -8.50
CA ALA A 120 -5.55 0.44 -7.68
C ALA A 120 -6.00 -0.78 -8.50
N HIS A 121 -5.83 -1.95 -7.89
CA HIS A 121 -6.30 -3.23 -8.38
C HIS A 121 -7.45 -3.81 -7.54
N ARG A 122 -7.80 -3.16 -6.41
CA ARG A 122 -8.87 -3.59 -5.50
C ARG A 122 -9.95 -2.52 -5.37
N LEU A 123 -11.19 -2.97 -5.27
CA LEU A 123 -12.34 -2.08 -5.07
C LEU A 123 -12.25 -1.28 -3.78
N SER A 124 -11.80 -1.89 -2.69
CA SER A 124 -11.67 -1.24 -1.38
C SER A 124 -10.81 0.02 -1.41
N THR A 125 -9.79 0.05 -2.27
CA THR A 125 -8.92 1.21 -2.43
C THR A 125 -9.56 2.32 -3.27
N ILE A 126 -10.46 1.96 -4.19
CA ILE A 126 -11.06 2.88 -5.16
C ILE A 126 -12.29 3.59 -4.62
N VAL A 127 -13.10 2.90 -3.83
CA VAL A 127 -14.44 3.36 -3.40
C VAL A 127 -14.38 4.68 -2.63
N ASP A 128 -13.36 4.86 -1.80
CA ASP A 128 -13.19 6.05 -0.95
C ASP A 128 -12.33 7.14 -1.59
N ALA A 129 -11.99 7.03 -2.87
CA ALA A 129 -11.22 8.05 -3.56
C ALA A 129 -12.08 9.29 -3.86
N ASP A 130 -11.51 10.48 -3.65
CA ASP A 130 -12.17 11.77 -3.97
C ASP A 130 -12.46 11.90 -5.47
N THR A 131 -11.56 11.33 -6.29
CA THR A 131 -11.69 11.31 -7.74
C THR A 131 -11.09 10.01 -8.29
N ILE A 132 -11.85 9.34 -9.12
CA ILE A 132 -11.43 8.16 -9.87
C ILE A 132 -11.23 8.56 -11.32
N LEU A 133 -10.09 8.20 -11.90
CA LEU A 133 -9.78 8.39 -13.31
C LEU A 133 -9.70 7.03 -13.99
N VAL A 134 -10.58 6.79 -14.96
CA VAL A 134 -10.59 5.56 -15.76
C VAL A 134 -9.79 5.75 -17.03
N LEU A 135 -8.73 4.96 -17.18
CA LEU A 135 -7.86 4.99 -18.36
C LEU A 135 -8.19 3.85 -19.31
N HIS A 136 -8.28 4.15 -20.61
CA HIS A 136 -8.41 3.16 -21.65
C HIS A 136 -7.54 3.52 -22.86
N ARG A 137 -6.63 2.61 -23.25
CA ARG A 137 -5.70 2.82 -24.37
C ARG A 137 -4.94 4.15 -24.28
N GLY A 138 -4.46 4.49 -23.07
CA GLY A 138 -3.70 5.71 -22.82
C GLY A 138 -4.52 7.00 -22.74
N GLN A 139 -5.84 6.92 -22.78
CA GLN A 139 -6.73 8.10 -22.67
C GLN A 139 -7.60 8.00 -21.43
N ALA A 140 -7.85 9.15 -20.79
CA ALA A 140 -8.84 9.27 -19.73
C ALA A 140 -10.23 9.26 -20.36
N VAL A 141 -11.00 8.21 -20.08
CA VAL A 141 -12.33 8.01 -20.68
C VAL A 141 -13.47 8.34 -19.73
N GLU A 142 -13.26 8.23 -18.43
CA GLU A 142 -14.22 8.58 -17.39
C GLU A 142 -13.49 9.20 -16.20
N GLN A 143 -14.16 10.14 -15.52
CA GLN A 143 -13.67 10.77 -14.30
C GLN A 143 -14.83 11.12 -13.38
N GLY A 144 -14.70 10.88 -12.08
CA GLY A 144 -15.71 11.23 -11.10
C GLY A 144 -15.51 10.49 -9.78
N THR A 145 -16.46 10.66 -8.87
CA THR A 145 -16.52 9.84 -7.63
C THR A 145 -17.05 8.45 -7.95
N HIS A 146 -16.85 7.52 -7.04
CA HIS A 146 -17.42 6.17 -7.11
C HIS A 146 -18.92 6.18 -7.46
N GLN A 147 -19.72 6.96 -6.73
CA GLN A 147 -21.17 7.05 -6.95
C GLN A 147 -21.54 7.63 -8.33
N GLN A 148 -20.84 8.66 -8.77
CA GLN A 148 -21.07 9.26 -10.08
C GLN A 148 -20.80 8.28 -11.22
N LEU A 149 -19.69 7.54 -11.11
CA LEU A 149 -19.29 6.57 -12.13
C LEU A 149 -20.17 5.32 -12.13
N LEU A 150 -20.68 4.89 -10.97
CA LEU A 150 -21.69 3.83 -10.90
C LEU A 150 -23.00 4.27 -11.58
N ALA A 151 -23.46 5.49 -11.29
CA ALA A 151 -24.70 6.03 -11.89
C ALA A 151 -24.60 6.20 -13.41
N ALA A 152 -23.40 6.50 -13.93
CA ALA A 152 -23.13 6.62 -15.37
C ALA A 152 -23.17 5.28 -16.11
N GLN A 153 -23.06 4.15 -15.42
CA GLN A 153 -23.06 2.80 -15.98
C GLN A 153 -22.08 2.58 -17.13
N GLY A 154 -20.94 3.26 -17.10
CA GLY A 154 -19.89 3.22 -18.10
C GLY A 154 -18.89 2.07 -17.88
N ARG A 155 -17.64 2.28 -18.30
CA ARG A 155 -16.56 1.29 -18.11
C ARG A 155 -16.26 1.01 -16.66
N TYR A 156 -16.25 2.04 -15.82
CA TYR A 156 -16.04 1.88 -14.39
C TYR A 156 -17.05 0.90 -13.79
N TRP A 157 -18.33 1.10 -14.10
CA TRP A 157 -19.41 0.23 -13.62
C TRP A 157 -19.20 -1.24 -14.09
N GLN A 158 -18.84 -1.44 -15.37
CA GLN A 158 -18.56 -2.79 -15.89
C GLN A 158 -17.40 -3.47 -15.15
N MET A 159 -16.30 -2.74 -14.94
CA MET A 159 -15.14 -3.25 -14.19
C MET A 159 -15.51 -3.57 -12.74
N TYR A 160 -16.31 -2.70 -12.10
CA TYR A 160 -16.77 -2.88 -10.74
C TYR A 160 -17.65 -4.14 -10.59
N GLN A 161 -18.60 -4.35 -11.50
CA GLN A 161 -19.45 -5.55 -11.49
C GLN A 161 -18.65 -6.85 -11.69
N LEU A 162 -17.68 -6.85 -12.60
CA LEU A 162 -16.81 -8.01 -12.82
C LEU A 162 -15.96 -8.35 -11.59
N GLN A 163 -15.47 -7.35 -10.88
CA GLN A 163 -14.66 -7.57 -9.68
C GLN A 163 -15.51 -8.08 -8.52
N LEU A 164 -16.71 -7.52 -8.30
CA LEU A 164 -17.66 -8.03 -7.31
C LEU A 164 -18.03 -9.50 -7.56
N ALA A 165 -18.36 -9.84 -8.79
CA ALA A 165 -18.69 -11.21 -9.14
C ALA A 165 -17.50 -12.18 -8.90
N GLY A 166 -16.26 -11.72 -9.14
CA GLY A 166 -15.05 -12.48 -8.85
C GLY A 166 -14.81 -12.67 -7.35
N GLU A 167 -15.08 -11.67 -6.53
CA GLU A 167 -14.97 -11.74 -5.07
C GLU A 167 -16.02 -12.65 -4.45
N GLU A 168 -17.27 -12.60 -4.93
CA GLU A 168 -18.36 -13.48 -4.50
C GLU A 168 -18.05 -14.95 -4.82
N LEU A 169 -17.54 -15.22 -6.03
CA LEU A 169 -17.14 -16.57 -6.43
C LEU A 169 -15.97 -17.10 -5.57
N ALA A 170 -14.98 -16.26 -5.29
CA ALA A 170 -13.85 -16.63 -4.45
C ALA A 170 -14.28 -16.89 -2.98
N ALA A 171 -15.28 -16.17 -2.47
CA ALA A 171 -15.83 -16.38 -1.15
C ALA A 171 -16.59 -17.72 -1.07
N SER A 172 -17.43 -18.04 -2.06
CA SER A 172 -18.18 -19.30 -2.10
C SER A 172 -17.28 -20.53 -2.16
N VAL A 173 -16.19 -20.49 -2.93
CA VAL A 173 -15.20 -21.58 -3.00
C VAL A 173 -14.53 -21.81 -1.64
N ARG A 174 -14.16 -20.74 -0.91
CA ARG A 174 -13.57 -20.88 0.43
C ARG A 174 -14.52 -21.46 1.46
N GLU A 175 -15.81 -21.12 1.39
CA GLU A 175 -16.83 -21.70 2.26
C GLU A 175 -17.00 -23.20 1.99
N GLU A 176 -17.02 -23.64 0.74
CA GLU A 176 -17.11 -25.05 0.37
C GLU A 176 -15.86 -25.83 0.84
N GLU A 177 -14.66 -25.27 0.70
CA GLU A 177 -13.42 -25.89 1.19
C GLU A 177 -13.41 -26.00 2.72
N SER A 178 -13.95 -25.01 3.45
CA SER A 178 -14.01 -25.02 4.90
C SER A 178 -15.05 -26.04 5.47
N LEU A 179 -16.09 -26.36 4.70
CA LEU A 179 -17.11 -27.34 5.05
C LEU A 179 -16.69 -28.78 4.75
N SER A 180 -15.65 -28.96 3.94
CA SER A 180 -15.14 -30.30 3.52
C SER A 180 -13.90 -30.74 4.30
N ALA A 181 -13.39 -29.93 5.25
CA ALA A 181 -12.25 -30.21 6.12
C ALA A 181 -12.67 -30.50 7.55
#